data_89c4a6231aca21e05e81305cd7cbba67
#
_entry.id   89c4a6231aca21e05e81305cd7cbba67
#
_cell.length_a   1.000
_cell.length_b   1.000
_cell.length_c   1.000
_cell.angle_alpha   90.00
_cell.angle_beta   90.00
_cell.angle_gamma   90.00
#
_symmetry.space_group_name_H-M   'P 1'
#
loop_
_entity.id
_entity.type
_entity.pdbx_description
1 polymer ?
#
loop_
_entity_poly.entity_id
_entity_poly.type
_entity_poly.pdbx_seq_one_letter_code
_entity_poly.pdbx_strand_id
1 'polypeptide(L)'
;MKIRLIFLSCYLSIFILGCGHLLQKPVEYRAGGDQSAESSDSLSSNPNQGTDFSSTTDTHATPPRVSGSELEEKELGSYEDEKTEDATQKIETLLDEALDLCQVSQDIWQNGELENALDALDQAYALIINADTSDHAKLIQQKEDLRFMISKRILEIYASRNIVVNGSHNEIPRVMNKHVQSEIDRFTIGSERMFFIDSYRRSGRYRQQIVAAFQEAGLPEELSWLPLIESGFKVRALSRARALGLWQFIPSTGYKFGLKRDKLIDERMDPIKSTRAAIDYLKELHAIFGDWTTVLAAYNCGEGRVLNVIRRQNVNYLDNFWDLYERLPRETARYVPRFLATLHILDQPEKYGINLNDLDTPPQYETVTIAKQVHLKDVARSIAVEESTLHELNPELRYKISPENSYPLRVPAYKSSILLTQLDKIPVSTPPQRAYVYHRVRSGQTLSLIAKRYRTSVSMIMRANNLHRSNYIVTGRLLKIPQRGYRYKPPKVQMPKYGRSVVHKVKKGDSLWTIAKRYGTTTKNIQKLNHLRTTKLHKGQTLTIFEGKPAPPKVEGLGTYQVKSGDSPFLIAKRHNMKLKRFLFLNQLWPSDTIYPGQTVYIE
;
A
#
# COMPACT_ATOMS: atom_id res chain seq x y z
N MET A 1 45.10 50.98 28.90
CA MET A 1 45.66 50.65 27.57
C MET A 1 44.48 50.12 26.73
N LYS A 2 43.94 50.98 25.84
CA LYS A 2 42.71 50.72 25.06
C LYS A 2 43.10 50.15 23.72
N ILE A 3 42.67 48.95 23.41
CA ILE A 3 42.81 48.33 22.08
C ILE A 3 41.44 48.45 21.38
N ARG A 4 41.44 49.20 20.29
CA ARG A 4 40.28 49.37 19.39
C ARG A 4 40.13 48.16 18.50
N LEU A 5 38.94 47.53 18.53
CA LEU A 5 38.51 46.54 17.54
C LEU A 5 37.99 47.30 16.30
N ILE A 6 38.55 47.02 15.15
CA ILE A 6 38.11 47.48 13.84
C ILE A 6 37.10 46.47 13.32
N PHE A 7 35.85 46.86 13.15
CA PHE A 7 34.83 46.09 12.45
C PHE A 7 35.08 46.21 10.93
N LEU A 8 35.36 45.06 10.30
CA LEU A 8 35.39 44.93 8.85
C LEU A 8 34.02 44.42 8.42
N SER A 9 33.21 45.29 7.83
CA SER A 9 31.91 44.96 7.23
C SER A 9 32.16 44.33 5.85
N CYS A 10 31.94 43.04 5.70
CA CYS A 10 31.84 42.38 4.40
C CYS A 10 30.38 42.41 3.96
N TYR A 11 30.07 43.25 2.99
CA TYR A 11 28.83 43.18 2.22
C TYR A 11 28.85 41.95 1.33
N LEU A 12 27.99 40.97 1.62
CA LEU A 12 27.73 39.84 0.73
C LEU A 12 26.50 40.19 -0.13
N SER A 13 26.78 40.63 -1.35
CA SER A 13 25.75 40.88 -2.36
C SER A 13 25.21 39.53 -2.85
N ILE A 14 24.00 39.18 -2.46
CA ILE A 14 23.29 37.99 -3.00
C ILE A 14 22.73 38.39 -4.37
N PHE A 15 23.30 37.84 -5.43
CA PHE A 15 22.74 37.88 -6.76
C PHE A 15 21.56 36.90 -6.81
N ILE A 16 20.35 37.45 -6.90
CA ILE A 16 19.16 36.69 -7.28
C ILE A 16 19.18 36.57 -8.81
N LEU A 17 19.63 35.47 -9.35
CA LEU A 17 19.43 35.10 -10.74
C LEU A 17 18.08 34.37 -10.83
N GLY A 18 17.09 35.09 -11.33
CA GLY A 18 15.81 34.48 -11.73
C GLY A 18 16.01 33.56 -12.93
N CYS A 19 15.74 32.28 -12.76
CA CYS A 19 15.60 31.33 -13.86
C CYS A 19 14.29 31.58 -14.59
N GLY A 20 14.36 32.30 -15.71
CA GLY A 20 13.30 32.36 -16.70
C GLY A 20 13.16 31.01 -17.38
N HIS A 21 11.96 30.50 -17.43
CA HIS A 21 11.57 29.34 -18.24
C HIS A 21 11.75 29.65 -19.73
N LEU A 22 12.75 29.03 -20.34
CA LEU A 22 12.82 28.86 -21.79
C LEU A 22 12.10 27.57 -22.16
N LEU A 23 10.89 27.73 -22.66
CA LEU A 23 10.16 26.68 -23.37
C LEU A 23 10.86 26.43 -24.71
N GLN A 24 11.64 25.37 -24.82
CA GLN A 24 12.09 24.82 -26.09
C GLN A 24 10.99 23.95 -26.68
N LYS A 25 10.48 24.40 -27.85
CA LYS A 25 9.60 23.60 -28.70
C LYS A 25 10.40 22.44 -29.34
N PRO A 26 9.78 21.29 -29.61
CA PRO A 26 10.44 20.21 -30.33
C PRO A 26 10.68 20.59 -31.79
N VAL A 27 11.82 20.21 -32.33
CA VAL A 27 12.20 20.35 -33.73
C VAL A 27 11.47 19.32 -34.54
N GLU A 28 10.59 19.76 -35.45
CA GLU A 28 10.01 18.92 -36.51
C GLU A 28 11.00 18.77 -37.68
N TYR A 29 11.28 17.55 -38.05
CA TYR A 29 11.98 17.21 -39.27
C TYR A 29 11.00 17.35 -40.45
N ARG A 30 11.26 18.29 -41.36
CA ARG A 30 10.57 18.49 -42.62
C ARG A 30 11.19 17.56 -43.69
N ALA A 31 10.38 16.70 -44.26
CA ALA A 31 10.64 16.15 -45.61
C ALA A 31 9.80 16.95 -46.60
N GLY A 32 10.42 17.41 -47.67
CA GLY A 32 9.85 18.31 -48.65
C GLY A 32 9.05 17.61 -49.74
N GLY A 33 8.30 18.38 -50.47
CA GLY A 33 7.68 18.00 -51.75
C GLY A 33 6.35 18.69 -52.03
N ASP A 34 6.47 19.80 -52.71
CA ASP A 34 5.76 20.40 -53.83
C ASP A 34 4.23 20.67 -53.85
N GLN A 35 3.98 21.95 -53.99
CA GLN A 35 3.13 22.73 -54.99
C GLN A 35 1.62 22.36 -55.14
N SER A 36 0.72 23.22 -54.95
CA SER A 36 0.21 24.36 -55.71
C SER A 36 -1.18 24.79 -55.20
N ALA A 37 -1.31 26.06 -54.94
CA ALA A 37 -2.09 27.08 -55.61
C ALA A 37 -3.60 27.22 -55.24
N GLU A 38 -3.87 28.49 -54.85
CA GLU A 38 -5.07 29.32 -55.13
C GLU A 38 -6.37 28.96 -54.40
N SER A 39 -7.04 29.84 -53.82
CA SER A 39 -7.33 31.27 -53.74
C SER A 39 -8.71 31.46 -53.10
N SER A 40 -8.81 32.55 -52.40
CA SER A 40 -9.91 33.53 -52.32
C SER A 40 -11.16 33.25 -51.50
N ASP A 41 -11.31 34.13 -50.58
CA ASP A 41 -12.30 35.20 -50.32
C ASP A 41 -13.56 34.80 -49.51
N SER A 42 -13.69 35.36 -48.41
CA SER A 42 -14.24 36.65 -47.95
C SER A 42 -15.63 36.56 -47.29
N LEU A 43 -15.70 37.25 -46.19
CA LEU A 43 -16.73 38.19 -45.69
C LEU A 43 -18.04 37.63 -45.10
N SER A 44 -18.16 37.80 -43.83
CA SER A 44 -18.86 38.87 -43.08
C SER A 44 -20.31 38.60 -42.69
N SER A 45 -20.54 38.94 -41.49
CA SER A 45 -21.56 39.81 -40.88
C SER A 45 -22.72 39.16 -40.11
N ASN A 46 -22.71 39.45 -38.81
CA ASN A 46 -23.89 39.70 -37.96
C ASN A 46 -24.63 40.96 -38.48
N PRO A 47 -25.88 41.29 -38.18
CA PRO A 47 -26.44 41.36 -36.82
C PRO A 47 -27.99 41.25 -36.63
N ASN A 48 -28.39 41.12 -35.37
CA ASN A 48 -29.43 41.84 -34.64
C ASN A 48 -30.93 41.86 -34.97
N GLN A 49 -31.68 41.89 -33.85
CA GLN A 49 -33.04 42.47 -33.59
C GLN A 49 -34.23 41.60 -33.94
N GLY A 50 -35.22 41.35 -33.15
CA GLY A 50 -35.79 42.06 -32.03
C GLY A 50 -37.31 41.93 -32.09
N THR A 51 -37.96 42.09 -30.96
CA THR A 51 -39.35 42.50 -30.72
C THR A 51 -40.50 41.49 -30.80
N ASP A 52 -41.04 41.16 -29.65
CA ASP A 52 -42.31 41.58 -29.02
C ASP A 52 -43.68 41.07 -29.55
N PHE A 53 -44.52 40.81 -28.57
CA PHE A 53 -45.97 40.98 -28.39
C PHE A 53 -46.89 39.72 -28.40
N SER A 54 -47.27 39.40 -27.22
CA SER A 54 -48.63 39.39 -26.57
C SER A 54 -49.70 38.37 -26.97
N SER A 55 -50.22 37.86 -25.92
CA SER A 55 -51.59 37.80 -25.36
C SER A 55 -52.33 36.46 -25.42
N THR A 56 -52.68 36.11 -24.21
CA THR A 56 -53.97 35.53 -23.73
C THR A 56 -54.53 34.28 -24.36
N THR A 57 -54.71 33.23 -23.55
CA THR A 57 -56.04 32.85 -22.99
C THR A 57 -55.93 31.67 -22.02
N ASP A 58 -56.70 31.76 -20.97
CA ASP A 58 -56.94 30.77 -19.91
C ASP A 58 -57.41 29.41 -20.45
N THR A 59 -56.87 28.32 -19.87
CA THR A 59 -57.69 27.12 -19.59
C THR A 59 -57.11 26.35 -18.43
N HIS A 60 -57.94 26.09 -17.43
CA HIS A 60 -57.71 25.25 -16.26
C HIS A 60 -57.18 23.87 -16.63
N ALA A 61 -56.02 23.50 -16.09
CA ALA A 61 -55.66 22.10 -15.95
C ALA A 61 -54.96 21.90 -14.60
N THR A 62 -55.50 21.00 -13.85
CA THR A 62 -55.05 20.50 -12.55
C THR A 62 -53.58 20.11 -12.55
N PRO A 63 -52.74 20.47 -11.52
CA PRO A 63 -51.34 20.06 -11.50
C PRO A 63 -51.24 18.57 -11.21
N PRO A 64 -50.31 17.86 -11.86
CA PRO A 64 -50.04 16.47 -11.52
C PRO A 64 -49.39 16.39 -10.16
N ARG A 65 -49.88 15.49 -9.33
CA ARG A 65 -49.30 15.09 -8.04
C ARG A 65 -47.83 14.67 -8.27
N VAL A 66 -46.91 15.51 -7.89
CA VAL A 66 -45.51 15.14 -7.75
C VAL A 66 -45.40 14.20 -6.56
N SER A 67 -44.99 12.96 -6.81
CA SER A 67 -44.78 11.97 -5.76
C SER A 67 -43.57 12.41 -4.92
N GLY A 68 -43.76 12.44 -3.60
CA GLY A 68 -42.79 12.91 -2.61
C GLY A 68 -41.44 12.14 -2.57
N SER A 69 -41.14 11.33 -3.58
CA SER A 69 -39.89 10.58 -3.69
C SER A 69 -38.76 11.34 -4.41
N GLU A 70 -39.10 12.29 -5.31
CA GLU A 70 -38.07 13.05 -6.05
C GLU A 70 -37.50 14.24 -5.27
N LEU A 71 -38.30 14.80 -4.34
CA LEU A 71 -37.84 15.89 -3.45
C LEU A 71 -36.95 15.35 -2.32
N GLU A 72 -37.24 14.16 -1.78
CA GLU A 72 -36.36 13.52 -0.79
C GLU A 72 -35.01 13.02 -1.40
N GLU A 73 -34.99 12.63 -2.68
CA GLU A 73 -33.72 12.27 -3.34
C GLU A 73 -32.85 13.49 -3.66
N LYS A 74 -33.43 14.65 -3.95
CA LYS A 74 -32.68 15.90 -4.16
C LYS A 74 -32.13 16.46 -2.85
N GLU A 75 -32.95 16.47 -1.77
CA GLU A 75 -32.48 16.91 -0.45
C GLU A 75 -31.41 15.96 0.13
N LEU A 76 -31.52 14.64 -0.07
CA LEU A 76 -30.48 13.69 0.40
C LEU A 76 -29.18 13.81 -0.40
N GLY A 77 -29.23 14.10 -1.70
CA GLY A 77 -28.08 14.38 -2.56
C GLY A 77 -27.37 15.65 -2.14
N SER A 78 -28.09 16.73 -1.88
CA SER A 78 -27.52 18.01 -1.44
C SER A 78 -26.88 17.93 -0.04
N TYR A 79 -27.46 17.17 0.88
CA TYR A 79 -26.87 16.94 2.22
C TYR A 79 -25.60 16.08 2.23
N GLU A 80 -25.38 15.25 1.22
CA GLU A 80 -24.16 14.41 1.13
C GLU A 80 -23.05 15.14 0.38
N ASP A 81 -23.36 15.95 -0.59
CA ASP A 81 -22.43 16.86 -1.24
C ASP A 81 -21.95 17.95 -0.25
N GLU A 82 -22.84 18.55 0.50
CA GLU A 82 -22.54 19.51 1.56
C GLU A 82 -21.63 18.92 2.66
N LYS A 83 -21.84 17.66 3.09
CA LYS A 83 -20.98 17.00 4.10
C LYS A 83 -19.64 16.53 3.57
N THR A 84 -19.55 16.23 2.28
CA THR A 84 -18.27 15.90 1.62
C THR A 84 -17.47 17.17 1.36
N GLU A 85 -18.13 18.26 1.03
CA GLU A 85 -17.54 19.58 0.92
C GLU A 85 -17.07 20.09 2.29
N ASP A 86 -17.87 19.97 3.35
CA ASP A 86 -17.50 20.33 4.73
C ASP A 86 -16.29 19.52 5.24
N ALA A 87 -16.23 18.22 4.94
CA ALA A 87 -15.07 17.38 5.29
C ALA A 87 -13.81 17.76 4.48
N THR A 88 -13.95 18.09 3.21
CA THR A 88 -12.87 18.54 2.34
C THR A 88 -12.35 19.89 2.79
N GLN A 89 -13.24 20.83 3.06
CA GLN A 89 -12.93 22.16 3.55
C GLN A 89 -12.23 22.13 4.92
N LYS A 90 -12.61 21.19 5.79
CA LYS A 90 -11.92 20.98 7.07
C LYS A 90 -10.49 20.47 6.89
N ILE A 91 -10.26 19.59 5.91
CA ILE A 91 -8.90 19.11 5.59
C ILE A 91 -8.08 20.23 4.98
N GLU A 92 -8.64 21.03 4.06
CA GLU A 92 -7.99 22.20 3.49
C GLU A 92 -7.60 23.19 4.59
N THR A 93 -8.50 23.50 5.52
CA THR A 93 -8.21 24.35 6.68
C THR A 93 -7.05 23.85 7.52
N LEU A 94 -6.96 22.52 7.78
CA LEU A 94 -5.82 21.94 8.52
C LEU A 94 -4.50 22.06 7.76
N LEU A 95 -4.53 21.95 6.43
CA LEU A 95 -3.34 22.09 5.60
C LEU A 95 -2.91 23.55 5.50
N ASP A 96 -3.85 24.48 5.42
CA ASP A 96 -3.58 25.92 5.42
C ASP A 96 -3.02 26.38 6.77
N GLU A 97 -3.60 25.93 7.90
CA GLU A 97 -3.08 26.17 9.24
C GLU A 97 -1.65 25.63 9.42
N ALA A 98 -1.37 24.45 8.85
CA ALA A 98 -0.02 23.89 8.86
C ALA A 98 0.95 24.74 8.03
N LEU A 99 0.50 25.32 6.92
CA LEU A 99 1.30 26.23 6.10
C LEU A 99 1.61 27.53 6.85
N ASP A 100 0.62 28.09 7.52
CA ASP A 100 0.79 29.30 8.35
C ASP A 100 1.80 29.07 9.46
N LEU A 101 1.73 27.92 10.15
CA LEU A 101 2.72 27.56 11.17
C LEU A 101 4.13 27.41 10.60
N CYS A 102 4.28 26.95 9.36
CA CYS A 102 5.58 26.92 8.68
C CYS A 102 6.13 28.33 8.43
N GLN A 103 5.26 29.30 8.10
CA GLN A 103 5.66 30.70 7.96
C GLN A 103 6.05 31.32 9.31
N VAL A 104 5.23 31.09 10.33
CA VAL A 104 5.53 31.52 11.72
C VAL A 104 6.88 30.97 12.19
N SER A 105 7.16 29.70 11.92
CA SER A 105 8.46 29.08 12.21
C SER A 105 9.62 29.81 11.51
N GLN A 106 9.41 30.24 10.25
CA GLN A 106 10.42 30.99 9.51
C GLN A 106 10.75 32.30 10.18
N ASP A 107 9.72 33.03 10.60
CA ASP A 107 9.88 34.37 11.22
C ASP A 107 10.56 34.24 12.58
N ILE A 108 10.16 33.24 13.39
CA ILE A 108 10.78 32.94 14.69
C ILE A 108 12.25 32.55 14.51
N TRP A 109 12.56 31.71 13.50
CA TRP A 109 13.93 31.31 13.19
C TRP A 109 14.81 32.48 12.78
N GLN A 110 14.30 33.40 11.96
CA GLN A 110 15.03 34.65 11.57
C GLN A 110 15.34 35.55 12.77
N ASN A 111 14.52 35.51 13.81
CA ASN A 111 14.75 36.20 15.08
C ASN A 111 15.75 35.48 16.00
N GLY A 112 16.24 34.27 15.60
CA GLY A 112 17.22 33.50 16.36
C GLY A 112 16.62 32.57 17.43
N GLU A 113 15.31 32.45 17.50
CA GLU A 113 14.60 31.62 18.47
C GLU A 113 14.41 30.19 17.98
N LEU A 114 15.49 29.43 17.91
CA LEU A 114 15.54 28.13 17.25
C LEU A 114 14.57 27.08 17.83
N GLU A 115 14.42 27.01 19.17
CA GLU A 115 13.52 26.05 19.83
C GLU A 115 12.05 26.35 19.50
N ASN A 116 11.66 27.63 19.61
CA ASN A 116 10.30 28.06 19.32
C ASN A 116 9.95 27.83 17.84
N ALA A 117 10.93 28.00 16.93
CA ALA A 117 10.76 27.71 15.51
C ALA A 117 10.53 26.21 15.25
N LEU A 118 11.24 25.33 15.97
CA LEU A 118 11.03 23.88 15.89
C LEU A 118 9.67 23.47 16.47
N ASP A 119 9.22 24.10 17.56
CA ASP A 119 7.91 23.82 18.15
C ASP A 119 6.76 24.18 17.22
N ALA A 120 6.88 25.29 16.47
CA ALA A 120 5.91 25.67 15.44
C ALA A 120 5.86 24.63 14.30
N LEU A 121 7.00 24.09 13.86
CA LEU A 121 7.06 23.04 12.85
C LEU A 121 6.48 21.71 13.34
N ASP A 122 6.61 21.40 14.63
CA ASP A 122 6.00 20.19 15.21
C ASP A 122 4.48 20.31 15.25
N GLN A 123 3.95 21.49 15.58
CA GLN A 123 2.52 21.72 15.53
C GLN A 123 2.00 21.60 14.10
N ALA A 124 2.71 22.19 13.11
CA ALA A 124 2.39 22.03 11.70
C ALA A 124 2.39 20.54 11.28
N TYR A 125 3.39 19.78 11.72
CA TYR A 125 3.49 18.36 11.42
C TYR A 125 2.36 17.54 12.06
N ALA A 126 1.94 17.87 13.27
CA ALA A 126 0.80 17.24 13.94
C ALA A 126 -0.52 17.48 13.18
N LEU A 127 -0.74 18.66 12.62
CA LEU A 127 -1.93 18.96 11.82
C LEU A 127 -1.96 18.11 10.55
N ILE A 128 -0.85 18.03 9.80
CA ILE A 128 -0.81 17.26 8.56
C ILE A 128 -0.92 15.74 8.78
N ILE A 129 -0.43 15.20 9.90
CA ILE A 129 -0.63 13.78 10.24
C ILE A 129 -2.11 13.47 10.41
N ASN A 130 -2.85 14.35 11.07
CA ASN A 130 -4.26 14.17 11.37
C ASN A 130 -5.19 14.42 10.16
N ALA A 131 -4.72 15.08 9.11
CA ALA A 131 -5.48 15.31 7.88
C ALA A 131 -5.65 13.99 7.09
N ASP A 132 -6.87 13.45 7.00
CA ASP A 132 -7.20 12.26 6.21
C ASP A 132 -7.48 12.61 4.75
N THR A 133 -6.44 12.61 3.94
CA THR A 133 -6.49 12.98 2.52
C THR A 133 -6.76 11.80 1.57
N SER A 134 -7.13 10.61 2.09
CA SER A 134 -7.13 9.34 1.36
C SER A 134 -8.01 9.29 0.10
N ASP A 135 -9.00 10.19 -0.04
CA ASP A 135 -9.94 10.19 -1.14
C ASP A 135 -9.73 11.35 -2.16
N HIS A 136 -8.80 12.29 -1.87
CA HIS A 136 -8.59 13.51 -2.68
C HIS A 136 -7.14 13.64 -3.17
N ALA A 137 -6.92 13.47 -4.48
CA ALA A 137 -5.59 13.47 -5.08
C ALA A 137 -4.82 14.79 -4.89
N LYS A 138 -5.50 15.93 -4.99
CA LYS A 138 -4.91 17.27 -4.79
C LYS A 138 -4.44 17.47 -3.36
N LEU A 139 -5.26 17.07 -2.38
CA LEU A 139 -4.96 17.22 -0.95
C LEU A 139 -3.84 16.25 -0.52
N ILE A 140 -3.73 15.08 -1.14
CA ILE A 140 -2.57 14.17 -0.93
C ILE A 140 -1.28 14.87 -1.33
N GLN A 141 -1.26 15.50 -2.51
CA GLN A 141 -0.07 16.21 -3.00
C GLN A 141 0.28 17.38 -2.08
N GLN A 142 -0.68 18.22 -1.74
CA GLN A 142 -0.49 19.36 -0.85
C GLN A 142 0.03 18.94 0.53
N LYS A 143 -0.53 17.88 1.12
CA LYS A 143 -0.06 17.28 2.38
C LYS A 143 1.39 16.81 2.29
N GLU A 144 1.76 16.13 1.20
CA GLU A 144 3.11 15.62 1.01
C GLU A 144 4.12 16.76 0.77
N ASP A 145 3.72 17.82 0.05
CA ASP A 145 4.56 19.01 -0.17
C ASP A 145 4.82 19.75 1.15
N LEU A 146 3.79 19.92 1.99
CA LEU A 146 3.94 20.49 3.34
C LEU A 146 4.86 19.63 4.21
N ARG A 147 4.68 18.31 4.18
CA ARG A 147 5.54 17.38 4.92
C ARG A 147 7.01 17.53 4.53
N PHE A 148 7.29 17.65 3.23
CA PHE A 148 8.63 17.91 2.72
C PHE A 148 9.19 19.26 3.19
N MET A 149 8.41 20.31 3.06
CA MET A 149 8.82 21.67 3.48
C MET A 149 9.15 21.72 4.97
N ILE A 150 8.30 21.12 5.82
CA ILE A 150 8.54 21.05 7.27
C ILE A 150 9.84 20.27 7.55
N SER A 151 10.01 19.12 6.91
CA SER A 151 11.19 18.29 7.09
C SER A 151 12.47 19.01 6.69
N LYS A 152 12.45 19.70 5.55
CA LYS A 152 13.56 20.51 5.07
C LYS A 152 13.89 21.65 6.03
N ARG A 153 12.87 22.35 6.53
CA ARG A 153 13.05 23.47 7.45
C ARG A 153 13.64 23.04 8.79
N ILE A 154 13.17 21.93 9.35
CA ILE A 154 13.75 21.36 10.57
C ILE A 154 15.25 21.13 10.40
N LEU A 155 15.67 20.60 9.25
CA LEU A 155 17.10 20.38 8.97
C LEU A 155 17.89 21.68 8.82
N GLU A 156 17.34 22.66 8.11
CA GLU A 156 17.98 23.96 7.96
C GLU A 156 18.22 24.60 9.32
N ILE A 157 17.27 24.48 10.26
CA ILE A 157 17.42 24.96 11.64
C ILE A 157 18.50 24.18 12.37
N TYR A 158 18.52 22.84 12.28
CA TYR A 158 19.57 22.03 12.89
C TYR A 158 20.94 22.27 12.25
N ALA A 159 21.03 22.41 10.93
CA ALA A 159 22.27 22.75 10.24
C ALA A 159 22.80 24.12 10.63
N SER A 160 21.93 25.10 10.92
CA SER A 160 22.35 26.41 11.43
C SER A 160 22.97 26.38 12.83
N ARG A 161 22.61 25.36 13.64
CA ARG A 161 23.22 25.12 14.96
C ARG A 161 24.63 24.54 14.87
N ASN A 162 24.89 23.75 13.84
CA ASN A 162 26.13 23.00 13.71
C ASN A 162 26.70 23.06 12.31
N ILE A 163 27.76 23.79 12.18
CA ILE A 163 28.54 23.87 10.95
C ILE A 163 29.37 22.59 10.82
N VAL A 164 29.26 21.97 9.64
CA VAL A 164 30.21 21.11 8.97
C VAL A 164 30.25 19.66 9.43
N VAL A 165 29.52 18.86 8.71
CA VAL A 165 29.95 17.49 8.42
C VAL A 165 30.93 17.57 7.25
N ASN A 166 32.22 17.49 7.53
CA ASN A 166 33.27 17.28 6.52
C ASN A 166 33.31 15.80 6.14
N GLY A 167 32.66 15.43 5.05
CA GLY A 167 32.73 14.08 4.49
C GLY A 167 32.32 14.07 3.03
N SER A 168 32.83 13.17 2.21
CA SER A 168 32.39 12.94 0.84
C SER A 168 31.00 12.32 0.86
N HIS A 169 29.99 13.18 0.80
CA HIS A 169 28.57 12.83 0.97
C HIS A 169 27.96 12.04 -0.19
N ASN A 170 28.75 11.74 -1.25
CA ASN A 170 28.28 11.03 -2.44
C ASN A 170 28.53 9.51 -2.43
N GLU A 171 29.24 9.00 -1.45
CA GLU A 171 29.55 7.57 -1.37
C GLU A 171 28.78 6.90 -0.24
N ILE A 172 28.40 5.63 -0.46
CA ILE A 172 27.78 4.80 0.58
C ILE A 172 28.90 4.14 1.40
N PRO A 173 29.00 4.48 2.70
CA PRO A 173 30.08 3.96 3.53
C PRO A 173 29.96 2.43 3.70
N ARG A 174 31.03 1.70 3.34
CA ARG A 174 31.12 0.22 3.45
C ARG A 174 31.49 -0.21 4.88
N VAL A 175 30.73 0.24 5.88
CA VAL A 175 30.99 -0.07 7.29
C VAL A 175 30.74 -1.56 7.55
N MET A 176 31.72 -2.22 8.21
CA MET A 176 31.55 -3.56 8.76
C MET A 176 31.47 -3.51 10.27
N ASN A 177 30.38 -4.01 10.84
CA ASN A 177 30.19 -4.14 12.26
C ASN A 177 29.33 -5.37 12.60
N LYS A 178 29.10 -5.63 13.90
CA LYS A 178 28.32 -6.80 14.37
C LYS A 178 26.91 -6.87 13.77
N HIS A 179 26.29 -5.73 13.45
CA HIS A 179 24.94 -5.66 12.89
C HIS A 179 24.93 -6.03 11.40
N VAL A 180 25.90 -5.53 10.64
CA VAL A 180 26.11 -5.88 9.23
C VAL A 180 26.49 -7.37 9.13
N GLN A 181 27.41 -7.86 9.97
CA GLN A 181 27.79 -9.27 10.00
C GLN A 181 26.59 -10.18 10.30
N SER A 182 25.72 -9.79 11.23
CA SER A 182 24.49 -10.57 11.53
C SER A 182 23.55 -10.68 10.33
N GLU A 183 23.45 -9.66 9.48
CA GLU A 183 22.61 -9.73 8.26
C GLU A 183 23.32 -10.52 7.15
N ILE A 184 24.66 -10.45 7.06
CA ILE A 184 25.46 -11.33 6.18
C ILE A 184 25.19 -12.80 6.54
N ASP A 185 25.29 -13.16 7.82
CA ASP A 185 25.05 -14.54 8.29
C ASP A 185 23.63 -15.01 7.93
N ARG A 186 22.63 -14.13 8.02
CA ARG A 186 21.25 -14.46 7.61
C ARG A 186 21.12 -14.77 6.13
N PHE A 187 21.82 -14.00 5.30
CA PHE A 187 21.79 -14.15 3.85
C PHE A 187 22.68 -15.28 3.32
N THR A 188 23.69 -15.69 4.07
CA THR A 188 24.70 -16.65 3.58
C THR A 188 24.51 -18.05 4.15
N ILE A 189 24.33 -18.18 5.45
CA ILE A 189 24.17 -19.46 6.15
C ILE A 189 22.79 -19.60 6.84
N GLY A 190 22.05 -18.50 6.96
CA GLY A 190 20.76 -18.46 7.65
C GLY A 190 19.57 -18.83 6.77
N SER A 191 18.37 -18.64 7.34
CA SER A 191 17.11 -18.98 6.70
C SER A 191 16.77 -18.12 5.46
N GLU A 192 17.49 -17.02 5.23
CA GLU A 192 17.25 -16.09 4.14
C GLU A 192 18.20 -16.29 2.94
N ARG A 193 19.06 -17.30 2.98
CA ARG A 193 20.00 -17.62 1.90
C ARG A 193 19.32 -17.78 0.55
N MET A 194 18.29 -18.60 0.47
CA MET A 194 17.56 -18.83 -0.78
C MET A 194 16.81 -17.58 -1.25
N PHE A 195 16.32 -16.76 -0.31
CA PHE A 195 15.74 -15.48 -0.66
C PHE A 195 16.78 -14.57 -1.35
N PHE A 196 18.00 -14.49 -0.82
CA PHE A 196 19.07 -13.67 -1.40
C PHE A 196 19.42 -14.14 -2.81
N ILE A 197 19.73 -15.43 -2.98
CA ILE A 197 20.08 -16.03 -4.27
C ILE A 197 18.97 -15.84 -5.31
N ASP A 198 17.73 -16.15 -4.95
CA ASP A 198 16.58 -15.96 -5.84
C ASP A 198 16.31 -14.50 -6.18
N SER A 199 16.62 -13.57 -5.26
CA SER A 199 16.48 -12.13 -5.49
C SER A 199 17.57 -11.63 -6.44
N TYR A 200 18.79 -12.08 -6.24
CA TYR A 200 19.89 -11.79 -7.15
C TYR A 200 19.58 -12.29 -8.57
N ARG A 201 19.14 -13.55 -8.71
CA ARG A 201 18.78 -14.10 -10.01
C ARG A 201 17.74 -13.23 -10.71
N ARG A 202 16.66 -12.85 -10.01
CA ARG A 202 15.61 -11.98 -10.59
C ARG A 202 16.10 -10.58 -10.93
N SER A 203 17.15 -10.08 -10.29
CA SER A 203 17.71 -8.76 -10.58
C SER A 203 18.14 -8.61 -12.03
N GLY A 204 18.60 -9.69 -12.67
CA GLY A 204 19.01 -9.71 -14.06
C GLY A 204 17.95 -9.17 -15.02
N ARG A 205 16.66 -9.29 -14.67
CA ARG A 205 15.56 -8.78 -15.51
C ARG A 205 15.48 -7.25 -15.54
N TYR A 206 15.96 -6.56 -14.51
CA TYR A 206 15.64 -5.13 -14.29
C TYR A 206 16.88 -4.30 -14.03
N ARG A 207 17.93 -4.88 -13.41
CA ARG A 207 19.02 -4.11 -12.84
C ARG A 207 19.79 -3.28 -13.87
N GLN A 208 20.00 -3.79 -15.08
CA GLN A 208 20.70 -3.05 -16.13
C GLN A 208 20.01 -1.70 -16.42
N GLN A 209 18.69 -1.69 -16.55
CA GLN A 209 17.91 -0.46 -16.79
C GLN A 209 17.89 0.44 -15.56
N ILE A 210 17.85 -0.14 -14.35
CA ILE A 210 17.87 0.61 -13.10
C ILE A 210 19.22 1.31 -12.95
N VAL A 211 20.34 0.62 -13.15
CA VAL A 211 21.69 1.20 -13.09
C VAL A 211 21.84 2.35 -14.05
N ALA A 212 21.45 2.17 -15.32
CA ALA A 212 21.51 3.25 -16.31
C ALA A 212 20.73 4.49 -15.87
N ALA A 213 19.50 4.31 -15.30
CA ALA A 213 18.70 5.42 -14.81
C ALA A 213 19.31 6.11 -13.58
N PHE A 214 20.00 5.37 -12.69
CA PHE A 214 20.69 5.92 -11.54
C PHE A 214 21.94 6.71 -11.94
N GLN A 215 22.72 6.19 -12.90
CA GLN A 215 23.88 6.89 -13.47
C GLN A 215 23.47 8.19 -14.17
N GLU A 216 22.41 8.16 -15.00
CA GLU A 216 21.83 9.36 -15.63
C GLU A 216 21.38 10.40 -14.59
N ALA A 217 20.88 9.94 -13.45
CA ALA A 217 20.42 10.78 -12.36
C ALA A 217 21.55 11.30 -11.45
N GLY A 218 22.79 10.84 -11.60
CA GLY A 218 23.93 11.18 -10.76
C GLY A 218 23.86 10.60 -9.35
N LEU A 219 23.18 9.45 -9.18
CA LEU A 219 23.07 8.74 -7.91
C LEU A 219 24.03 7.55 -7.83
N PRO A 220 24.48 7.16 -6.61
CA PRO A 220 25.28 5.97 -6.41
C PRO A 220 24.64 4.71 -7.02
N GLU A 221 25.40 3.98 -7.82
CA GLU A 221 24.93 2.78 -8.50
C GLU A 221 24.48 1.69 -7.51
N GLU A 222 25.10 1.64 -6.34
CA GLU A 222 24.80 0.69 -5.27
C GLU A 222 23.34 0.73 -4.85
N LEU A 223 22.70 1.90 -4.90
CA LEU A 223 21.28 2.07 -4.57
C LEU A 223 20.37 1.27 -5.50
N SER A 224 20.86 0.87 -6.69
CA SER A 224 20.15 -0.04 -7.59
C SER A 224 19.86 -1.41 -6.97
N TRP A 225 20.50 -1.75 -5.85
CA TRP A 225 20.27 -2.97 -5.09
C TRP A 225 19.18 -2.87 -4.02
N LEU A 226 18.60 -1.69 -3.79
CA LEU A 226 17.47 -1.55 -2.85
C LEU A 226 16.30 -2.51 -3.13
N PRO A 227 15.89 -2.76 -4.38
CA PRO A 227 14.85 -3.73 -4.68
C PRO A 227 15.14 -5.15 -4.19
N LEU A 228 16.43 -5.52 -3.97
CA LEU A 228 16.77 -6.82 -3.42
C LEU A 228 16.20 -6.98 -2.01
N ILE A 229 16.41 -5.98 -1.15
CA ILE A 229 15.96 -6.04 0.24
C ILE A 229 14.48 -5.64 0.39
N GLU A 230 13.94 -4.82 -0.51
CA GLU A 230 12.56 -4.34 -0.49
C GLU A 230 11.56 -5.41 -0.94
N SER A 231 11.78 -5.98 -2.09
CA SER A 231 10.83 -6.89 -2.74
C SER A 231 11.42 -8.22 -3.21
N GLY A 232 12.75 -8.35 -3.16
CA GLY A 232 13.48 -9.41 -3.83
C GLY A 232 13.28 -9.33 -5.35
N PHE A 233 13.27 -8.13 -5.92
CA PHE A 233 13.00 -7.85 -7.35
C PHE A 233 11.65 -8.39 -7.85
N LYS A 234 10.62 -8.44 -6.99
CA LYS A 234 9.27 -8.87 -7.38
C LYS A 234 8.39 -7.64 -7.66
N VAL A 235 8.08 -7.40 -8.92
CA VAL A 235 7.25 -6.25 -9.37
C VAL A 235 5.84 -6.19 -8.78
N ARG A 236 5.35 -7.29 -8.21
CA ARG A 236 4.02 -7.41 -7.59
C ARG A 236 4.08 -7.71 -6.10
N ALA A 237 5.25 -7.52 -5.47
CA ALA A 237 5.38 -7.69 -4.03
C ALA A 237 4.44 -6.71 -3.31
N LEU A 238 3.61 -7.23 -2.40
CA LEU A 238 2.65 -6.45 -1.63
C LEU A 238 2.89 -6.68 -0.14
N SER A 239 3.27 -5.63 0.59
CA SER A 239 3.49 -5.69 2.03
C SER A 239 2.16 -5.61 2.83
N ARG A 240 2.25 -5.86 4.14
CA ARG A 240 1.12 -5.67 5.07
C ARG A 240 0.71 -4.19 5.17
N ALA A 241 1.66 -3.28 5.04
CA ALA A 241 1.44 -1.83 5.01
C ALA A 241 0.95 -1.31 3.65
N ARG A 242 0.64 -2.22 2.69
CA ARG A 242 0.23 -1.89 1.32
C ARG A 242 1.30 -1.25 0.45
N ALA A 243 2.56 -1.32 0.84
CA ALA A 243 3.66 -1.01 -0.05
C ALA A 243 3.69 -2.04 -1.19
N LEU A 244 3.96 -1.59 -2.42
CA LEU A 244 3.79 -2.39 -3.64
C LEU A 244 4.91 -2.14 -4.64
N GLY A 245 5.29 -3.21 -5.35
CA GLY A 245 6.23 -3.15 -6.47
C GLY A 245 7.67 -3.40 -6.08
N LEU A 246 8.59 -3.15 -7.02
CA LEU A 246 10.03 -3.31 -6.81
C LEU A 246 10.52 -2.48 -5.62
N TRP A 247 10.10 -1.22 -5.58
CA TRP A 247 10.55 -0.16 -4.68
C TRP A 247 9.66 0.01 -3.45
N GLN A 248 8.67 -0.87 -3.26
CA GLN A 248 7.75 -0.90 -2.12
C GLN A 248 7.11 0.47 -1.78
N PHE A 249 6.70 1.22 -2.78
CA PHE A 249 5.95 2.46 -2.55
C PHE A 249 4.61 2.22 -1.86
N ILE A 250 4.33 2.96 -0.78
CA ILE A 250 2.97 3.12 -0.27
C ILE A 250 2.18 4.04 -1.21
N PRO A 251 0.83 3.99 -1.23
CA PRO A 251 0.03 4.77 -2.19
C PRO A 251 0.28 6.27 -2.17
N SER A 252 0.39 6.88 -1.00
CA SER A 252 0.63 8.33 -0.84
C SER A 252 1.97 8.75 -1.42
N THR A 253 3.05 8.07 -1.01
CA THR A 253 4.40 8.38 -1.51
C THR A 253 4.50 8.12 -3.02
N GLY A 254 3.93 7.01 -3.51
CA GLY A 254 3.91 6.75 -4.96
C GLY A 254 3.20 7.84 -5.74
N TYR A 255 2.09 8.36 -5.21
CA TYR A 255 1.35 9.45 -5.85
C TYR A 255 2.15 10.76 -5.86
N LYS A 256 2.81 11.11 -4.75
CA LYS A 256 3.69 12.28 -4.66
C LYS A 256 4.76 12.29 -5.75
N PHE A 257 5.35 11.15 -6.04
CA PHE A 257 6.36 10.98 -7.09
C PHE A 257 5.80 10.54 -8.45
N GLY A 258 4.54 10.91 -8.76
CA GLY A 258 3.93 10.81 -10.08
C GLY A 258 3.40 9.44 -10.47
N LEU A 259 3.40 8.45 -9.57
CA LEU A 259 2.87 7.11 -9.86
C LEU A 259 1.34 7.09 -9.80
N LYS A 260 0.73 6.95 -10.94
CA LYS A 260 -0.73 6.90 -11.07
C LYS A 260 -1.30 5.58 -10.56
N ARG A 261 -2.45 5.68 -9.89
CA ARG A 261 -3.22 4.53 -9.46
C ARG A 261 -4.70 4.76 -9.67
N ASP A 262 -5.29 3.98 -10.54
CA ASP A 262 -6.72 4.03 -10.83
C ASP A 262 -7.37 2.63 -10.75
N LYS A 263 -8.54 2.49 -11.36
CA LYS A 263 -9.28 1.23 -11.41
C LYS A 263 -8.51 0.14 -12.18
N LEU A 264 -7.79 0.49 -13.25
CA LEU A 264 -7.15 -0.44 -14.19
C LEU A 264 -5.64 -0.51 -14.01
N ILE A 265 -4.99 0.58 -13.61
CA ILE A 265 -3.55 0.72 -13.50
C ILE A 265 -3.12 0.94 -12.05
N ASP A 266 -1.94 0.42 -11.71
CA ASP A 266 -1.18 0.80 -10.51
C ASP A 266 0.30 0.84 -10.88
N GLU A 267 0.81 2.04 -11.19
CA GLU A 267 2.16 2.26 -11.74
C GLU A 267 3.29 1.96 -10.75
N ARG A 268 2.97 1.71 -9.49
CA ARG A 268 3.95 1.19 -8.51
C ARG A 268 4.47 -0.20 -8.89
N MET A 269 3.75 -0.91 -9.77
CA MET A 269 4.18 -2.19 -10.33
C MET A 269 4.94 -2.04 -11.65
N ASP A 270 4.93 -0.86 -12.28
CA ASP A 270 5.73 -0.59 -13.49
C ASP A 270 7.21 -0.42 -13.11
N PRO A 271 8.13 -1.27 -13.60
CA PRO A 271 9.53 -1.19 -13.21
C PRO A 271 10.20 0.13 -13.58
N ILE A 272 9.86 0.68 -14.76
CA ILE A 272 10.49 1.90 -15.28
C ILE A 272 9.99 3.12 -14.52
N LYS A 273 8.66 3.26 -14.41
CA LYS A 273 8.05 4.41 -13.72
C LYS A 273 8.38 4.43 -12.23
N SER A 274 8.28 3.27 -11.58
CA SER A 274 8.62 3.19 -10.15
C SER A 274 10.11 3.41 -9.88
N THR A 275 11.01 3.11 -10.81
CA THR A 275 12.43 3.45 -10.69
C THR A 275 12.65 4.95 -10.76
N ARG A 276 12.01 5.66 -11.68
CA ARG A 276 12.08 7.14 -11.74
C ARG A 276 11.58 7.78 -10.44
N ALA A 277 10.42 7.33 -9.97
CA ALA A 277 9.87 7.78 -8.70
C ALA A 277 10.81 7.50 -7.50
N ALA A 278 11.52 6.36 -7.50
CA ALA A 278 12.49 6.02 -6.46
C ALA A 278 13.72 6.93 -6.51
N ILE A 279 14.20 7.27 -7.71
CA ILE A 279 15.29 8.22 -7.91
C ILE A 279 14.90 9.59 -7.35
N ASP A 280 13.72 10.10 -7.69
CA ASP A 280 13.23 11.39 -7.22
C ASP A 280 13.07 11.41 -5.69
N TYR A 281 12.55 10.32 -5.11
CA TYR A 281 12.42 10.21 -3.65
C TYR A 281 13.79 10.11 -2.96
N LEU A 282 14.73 9.35 -3.50
CA LEU A 282 16.09 9.26 -2.94
C LEU A 282 16.83 10.60 -3.01
N LYS A 283 16.69 11.36 -4.12
CA LYS A 283 17.23 12.72 -4.24
C LYS A 283 16.64 13.65 -3.19
N GLU A 284 15.33 13.61 -3.00
CA GLU A 284 14.65 14.40 -1.97
C GLU A 284 15.16 14.07 -0.58
N LEU A 285 15.26 12.78 -0.23
CA LEU A 285 15.79 12.35 1.06
C LEU A 285 17.26 12.73 1.24
N HIS A 286 18.07 12.62 0.17
CA HIS A 286 19.48 13.01 0.24
C HIS A 286 19.64 14.52 0.41
N ALA A 287 18.81 15.33 -0.24
CA ALA A 287 18.77 16.79 0.01
C ALA A 287 18.41 17.12 1.46
N ILE A 288 17.67 16.23 2.13
CA ILE A 288 17.30 16.39 3.54
C ILE A 288 18.44 15.98 4.48
N PHE A 289 19.02 14.79 4.30
CA PHE A 289 19.89 14.20 5.32
C PHE A 289 21.39 14.25 4.98
N GLY A 290 21.75 14.39 3.70
CA GLY A 290 23.15 14.45 3.25
C GLY A 290 23.94 13.16 3.37
N ASP A 291 23.57 12.24 4.27
CA ASP A 291 24.20 10.94 4.50
C ASP A 291 23.34 9.79 3.96
N TRP A 292 23.91 8.96 3.09
CA TRP A 292 23.17 7.87 2.44
C TRP A 292 22.65 6.82 3.42
N THR A 293 23.35 6.55 4.53
CA THR A 293 22.86 5.56 5.50
C THR A 293 21.64 6.08 6.26
N THR A 294 21.59 7.36 6.55
CA THR A 294 20.41 8.03 7.12
C THR A 294 19.27 8.15 6.09
N VAL A 295 19.60 8.43 4.82
CA VAL A 295 18.64 8.39 3.70
C VAL A 295 17.96 7.03 3.59
N LEU A 296 18.72 5.94 3.66
CA LEU A 296 18.19 4.58 3.63
C LEU A 296 17.23 4.31 4.81
N ALA A 297 17.58 4.78 6.01
CA ALA A 297 16.69 4.69 7.16
C ALA A 297 15.37 5.46 6.92
N ALA A 298 15.47 6.68 6.37
CA ALA A 298 14.32 7.52 6.05
C ALA A 298 13.47 6.92 4.91
N TYR A 299 14.08 6.31 3.91
CA TYR A 299 13.37 5.59 2.85
C TYR A 299 12.47 4.48 3.44
N ASN A 300 12.98 3.72 4.41
CA ASN A 300 12.26 2.63 5.05
C ASN A 300 11.13 3.09 5.98
N CYS A 301 11.36 4.07 6.86
CA CYS A 301 10.38 4.44 7.89
C CYS A 301 9.72 5.82 7.72
N GLY A 302 10.10 6.55 6.67
CA GLY A 302 9.68 7.93 6.42
C GLY A 302 10.58 8.94 7.13
N GLU A 303 10.85 10.06 6.45
CA GLU A 303 11.71 11.16 6.91
C GLU A 303 11.26 11.74 8.25
N GLY A 304 9.96 11.95 8.44
CA GLY A 304 9.44 12.52 9.68
C GLY A 304 9.74 11.69 10.92
N ARG A 305 9.87 10.36 10.78
CA ARG A 305 10.25 9.49 11.90
C ARG A 305 11.73 9.64 12.25
N VAL A 306 12.59 9.69 11.24
CA VAL A 306 14.03 9.89 11.43
C VAL A 306 14.29 11.25 12.08
N LEU A 307 13.67 12.31 11.55
CA LEU A 307 13.76 13.66 12.12
C LEU A 307 13.28 13.71 13.58
N ASN A 308 12.18 13.04 13.90
CA ASN A 308 11.69 12.96 15.27
C ASN A 308 12.67 12.24 16.22
N VAL A 309 13.37 11.21 15.74
CA VAL A 309 14.41 10.53 16.52
C VAL A 309 15.61 11.45 16.73
N ILE A 310 16.08 12.14 15.69
CA ILE A 310 17.17 13.13 15.76
C ILE A 310 16.83 14.19 16.82
N ARG A 311 15.65 14.78 16.73
CA ARG A 311 15.21 15.83 17.64
C ARG A 311 15.18 15.41 19.12
N ARG A 312 14.71 14.19 19.41
CA ARG A 312 14.59 13.69 20.79
C ARG A 312 15.93 13.35 21.43
N GLN A 313 17.01 13.38 20.69
CA GLN A 313 18.31 13.01 21.22
C GLN A 313 18.98 14.11 22.05
N ASN A 314 18.55 15.36 21.93
CA ASN A 314 19.26 16.53 22.46
C ASN A 314 20.77 16.53 22.08
N VAL A 315 21.10 15.89 20.96
CA VAL A 315 22.47 15.83 20.45
C VAL A 315 22.64 16.96 19.45
N ASN A 316 23.70 17.73 19.62
CA ASN A 316 23.95 18.88 18.79
C ASN A 316 24.49 18.55 17.39
N TYR A 317 24.77 17.26 17.11
CA TYR A 317 25.21 16.81 15.80
C TYR A 317 24.75 15.36 15.55
N LEU A 318 24.60 15.03 14.31
CA LEU A 318 24.37 13.69 13.80
C LEU A 318 25.45 13.37 12.78
N ASP A 319 26.38 12.52 13.17
CA ASP A 319 27.48 12.18 12.28
C ASP A 319 27.05 11.16 11.21
N ASN A 320 26.20 10.19 11.62
CA ASN A 320 25.75 9.13 10.72
C ASN A 320 24.56 8.35 11.30
N PHE A 321 24.05 7.40 10.53
CA PHE A 321 22.96 6.50 10.88
C PHE A 321 23.20 5.74 12.22
N TRP A 322 24.44 5.37 12.55
CA TRP A 322 24.72 4.51 13.71
C TRP A 322 24.40 5.19 15.04
N ASP A 323 24.39 6.53 15.06
CA ASP A 323 23.96 7.31 16.23
C ASP A 323 22.46 7.16 16.50
N LEU A 324 21.69 6.85 15.45
CA LEU A 324 20.24 6.64 15.50
C LEU A 324 19.86 5.17 15.72
N TYR A 325 20.78 4.24 15.51
CA TYR A 325 20.50 2.81 15.35
C TYR A 325 19.61 2.23 16.46
N GLU A 326 19.93 2.49 17.72
CA GLU A 326 19.20 1.92 18.86
C GLU A 326 17.84 2.59 19.12
N ARG A 327 17.61 3.76 18.55
CA ARG A 327 16.41 4.59 18.76
C ARG A 327 15.40 4.45 17.64
N LEU A 328 15.84 3.96 16.50
CA LEU A 328 14.96 3.66 15.37
C LEU A 328 14.14 2.39 15.62
N PRO A 329 12.96 2.25 14.98
CA PRO A 329 12.22 1.00 15.00
C PRO A 329 13.12 -0.16 14.55
N ARG A 330 12.99 -1.31 15.20
CA ARG A 330 13.84 -2.49 14.94
C ARG A 330 13.92 -2.90 13.46
N GLU A 331 12.84 -2.72 12.72
CA GLU A 331 12.79 -2.98 11.27
C GLU A 331 13.74 -2.03 10.53
N THR A 332 13.64 -0.73 10.81
CA THR A 332 14.47 0.32 10.20
C THR A 332 15.93 0.22 10.66
N ALA A 333 16.17 -0.05 11.94
CA ALA A 333 17.52 -0.26 12.44
C ALA A 333 18.26 -1.39 11.69
N ARG A 334 17.53 -2.47 11.31
CA ARG A 334 18.09 -3.57 10.51
C ARG A 334 18.17 -3.28 9.01
N TYR A 335 17.45 -2.29 8.51
CA TYR A 335 17.36 -2.02 7.08
C TYR A 335 18.70 -1.61 6.48
N VAL A 336 19.40 -0.66 7.11
CA VAL A 336 20.73 -0.20 6.67
C VAL A 336 21.77 -1.30 6.76
N PRO A 337 21.96 -2.01 7.89
CA PRO A 337 22.84 -3.17 7.95
C PRO A 337 22.54 -4.22 6.89
N ARG A 338 21.26 -4.45 6.60
CA ARG A 338 20.83 -5.42 5.59
C ARG A 338 21.22 -4.98 4.17
N PHE A 339 21.13 -3.69 3.88
CA PHE A 339 21.61 -3.13 2.62
C PHE A 339 23.12 -3.24 2.48
N LEU A 340 23.87 -2.83 3.52
CA LEU A 340 25.34 -2.94 3.52
C LEU A 340 25.80 -4.40 3.42
N ALA A 341 25.14 -5.32 4.10
CA ALA A 341 25.39 -6.76 3.97
C ALA A 341 25.19 -7.24 2.53
N THR A 342 24.17 -6.73 1.83
CA THR A 342 23.95 -7.04 0.41
C THR A 342 25.16 -6.60 -0.41
N LEU A 343 25.65 -5.38 -0.20
CA LEU A 343 26.80 -4.87 -0.94
C LEU A 343 28.07 -5.68 -0.66
N HIS A 344 28.36 -6.01 0.61
CA HIS A 344 29.51 -6.84 0.96
C HIS A 344 29.48 -8.24 0.33
N ILE A 345 28.31 -8.87 0.28
CA ILE A 345 28.16 -10.19 -0.33
C ILE A 345 28.36 -10.10 -1.84
N LEU A 346 27.83 -9.06 -2.48
CA LEU A 346 27.95 -8.88 -3.93
C LEU A 346 29.37 -8.54 -4.37
N ASP A 347 30.15 -7.85 -3.53
CA ASP A 347 31.56 -7.55 -3.82
C ASP A 347 32.45 -8.79 -3.74
N GLN A 348 32.18 -9.70 -2.81
CA GLN A 348 33.00 -10.89 -2.54
C GLN A 348 32.13 -12.14 -2.32
N PRO A 349 31.32 -12.56 -3.30
CA PRO A 349 30.34 -13.64 -3.08
C PRO A 349 30.99 -14.97 -2.70
N GLU A 350 32.15 -15.27 -3.23
CA GLU A 350 32.91 -16.50 -2.95
C GLU A 350 33.33 -16.59 -1.49
N LYS A 351 33.77 -15.48 -0.90
CA LYS A 351 34.11 -15.38 0.53
C LYS A 351 32.96 -15.82 1.44
N TYR A 352 31.74 -15.59 1.00
CA TYR A 352 30.52 -15.92 1.73
C TYR A 352 29.85 -17.21 1.25
N GLY A 353 30.51 -17.97 0.39
CA GLY A 353 30.01 -19.25 -0.15
C GLY A 353 28.73 -19.07 -0.98
N ILE A 354 28.55 -17.92 -1.62
CA ILE A 354 27.40 -17.61 -2.49
C ILE A 354 27.85 -17.70 -3.94
N ASN A 355 27.13 -18.50 -4.73
CA ASN A 355 27.30 -18.54 -6.18
C ASN A 355 26.29 -17.60 -6.82
N LEU A 356 26.77 -16.62 -7.59
CA LEU A 356 25.99 -15.59 -8.25
C LEU A 356 26.02 -15.68 -9.78
N ASN A 357 26.22 -16.86 -10.34
CA ASN A 357 26.39 -17.06 -11.79
C ASN A 357 25.08 -17.13 -12.57
N ASP A 358 23.93 -17.24 -11.91
CA ASP A 358 22.63 -17.45 -12.55
C ASP A 358 21.79 -16.17 -12.48
N LEU A 359 21.70 -15.45 -13.59
CA LEU A 359 20.86 -14.25 -13.73
C LEU A 359 19.74 -14.49 -14.74
N ASP A 360 18.52 -14.12 -14.37
CA ASP A 360 17.40 -14.07 -15.32
C ASP A 360 17.70 -13.03 -16.43
N THR A 361 17.44 -13.39 -17.69
CA THR A 361 17.66 -12.47 -18.83
C THR A 361 16.61 -11.36 -18.86
N PRO A 362 17.01 -10.13 -19.25
CA PRO A 362 16.06 -9.03 -19.46
C PRO A 362 15.03 -9.40 -20.55
N PRO A 363 13.74 -9.14 -20.35
CA PRO A 363 12.74 -9.43 -21.35
C PRO A 363 12.90 -8.51 -22.57
N GLN A 364 12.89 -9.11 -23.77
CA GLN A 364 12.88 -8.38 -25.02
C GLN A 364 11.43 -8.06 -25.41
N TYR A 365 11.13 -6.78 -25.61
CA TYR A 365 9.77 -6.35 -25.94
C TYR A 365 9.74 -5.11 -26.84
N GLU A 366 8.60 -4.93 -27.49
CA GLU A 366 8.21 -3.74 -28.24
C GLU A 366 7.03 -3.07 -27.54
N THR A 367 6.87 -1.77 -27.73
CA THR A 367 5.74 -1.02 -27.18
C THR A 367 4.79 -0.63 -28.31
N VAL A 368 3.51 -0.96 -28.16
CA VAL A 368 2.43 -0.64 -29.10
C VAL A 368 1.42 0.24 -28.40
N THR A 369 1.20 1.44 -28.91
CA THR A 369 0.13 2.31 -28.40
C THR A 369 -1.22 1.80 -28.86
N ILE A 370 -2.08 1.43 -27.92
CA ILE A 370 -3.45 1.00 -28.20
C ILE A 370 -4.45 1.93 -27.51
N ALA A 371 -5.59 2.19 -28.16
CA ALA A 371 -6.70 2.97 -27.62
C ALA A 371 -7.95 2.10 -27.49
N LYS A 372 -7.79 0.88 -26.99
CA LYS A 372 -8.87 -0.10 -26.87
C LYS A 372 -8.76 -0.85 -25.56
N GLN A 373 -9.87 -0.98 -24.83
CA GLN A 373 -9.90 -1.73 -23.58
C GLN A 373 -10.00 -3.23 -23.87
N VAL A 374 -8.86 -3.94 -23.79
CA VAL A 374 -8.74 -5.37 -24.10
C VAL A 374 -8.12 -6.15 -22.95
N HIS A 375 -8.49 -7.42 -22.81
CA HIS A 375 -7.88 -8.31 -21.84
C HIS A 375 -6.62 -8.96 -22.39
N LEU A 376 -5.53 -8.99 -21.60
CA LEU A 376 -4.26 -9.59 -22.03
C LEU A 376 -4.40 -11.03 -22.54
N LYS A 377 -5.36 -11.80 -22.01
CA LYS A 377 -5.67 -13.15 -22.50
C LYS A 377 -6.08 -13.18 -23.98
N ASP A 378 -6.87 -12.19 -24.39
CA ASP A 378 -7.36 -12.15 -25.78
C ASP A 378 -6.28 -11.57 -26.70
N VAL A 379 -5.48 -10.61 -26.20
CA VAL A 379 -4.26 -10.16 -26.88
C VAL A 379 -3.28 -11.32 -27.06
N ALA A 380 -2.99 -12.07 -26.02
CA ALA A 380 -2.07 -13.22 -26.04
C ALA A 380 -2.47 -14.24 -27.10
N ARG A 381 -3.79 -14.54 -27.17
CA ARG A 381 -4.34 -15.45 -28.18
C ARG A 381 -4.16 -14.91 -29.60
N SER A 382 -4.37 -13.60 -29.81
CA SER A 382 -4.29 -13.00 -31.16
C SER A 382 -2.87 -12.95 -31.71
N ILE A 383 -1.84 -12.85 -30.84
CA ILE A 383 -0.42 -12.81 -31.24
C ILE A 383 0.34 -14.11 -30.96
N ALA A 384 -0.39 -15.18 -30.58
CA ALA A 384 0.14 -16.51 -30.29
C ALA A 384 1.30 -16.48 -29.26
N VAL A 385 1.02 -15.95 -28.05
CA VAL A 385 1.94 -15.95 -26.91
C VAL A 385 1.21 -16.35 -25.62
N GLU A 386 1.95 -16.70 -24.57
CA GLU A 386 1.36 -16.95 -23.26
C GLU A 386 0.87 -15.67 -22.58
N GLU A 387 -0.31 -15.74 -21.93
CA GLU A 387 -0.85 -14.61 -21.15
C GLU A 387 0.09 -14.16 -20.05
N SER A 388 0.82 -15.11 -19.44
CA SER A 388 1.83 -14.83 -18.40
C SER A 388 2.91 -13.89 -18.88
N THR A 389 3.42 -14.09 -20.09
CA THR A 389 4.44 -13.23 -20.72
C THR A 389 3.95 -11.79 -20.86
N LEU A 390 2.74 -11.59 -21.41
CA LEU A 390 2.16 -10.24 -21.50
C LEU A 390 1.92 -9.59 -20.12
N HIS A 391 1.53 -10.40 -19.14
CA HIS A 391 1.30 -9.89 -17.80
C HIS A 391 2.61 -9.59 -17.05
N GLU A 392 3.71 -10.25 -17.38
CA GLU A 392 5.04 -9.91 -16.86
C GLU A 392 5.57 -8.62 -17.48
N LEU A 393 5.29 -8.38 -18.75
CA LEU A 393 5.66 -7.14 -19.45
C LEU A 393 4.81 -5.93 -19.01
N ASN A 394 3.56 -6.16 -18.58
CA ASN A 394 2.62 -5.11 -18.17
C ASN A 394 2.09 -5.37 -16.76
N PRO A 395 2.95 -5.41 -15.75
CA PRO A 395 2.56 -5.79 -14.38
C PRO A 395 1.64 -4.77 -13.72
N GLU A 396 1.62 -3.52 -14.17
CA GLU A 396 0.78 -2.42 -13.70
C GLU A 396 -0.71 -2.61 -14.00
N LEU A 397 -1.07 -3.49 -14.95
CA LEU A 397 -2.48 -3.77 -15.30
C LEU A 397 -3.16 -4.63 -14.23
N ARG A 398 -3.96 -4.00 -13.37
CA ARG A 398 -4.54 -4.62 -12.15
C ARG A 398 -5.49 -5.79 -12.43
N TYR A 399 -6.19 -5.76 -13.55
CA TYR A 399 -7.13 -6.81 -13.97
C TYR A 399 -6.69 -7.51 -15.24
N LYS A 400 -5.44 -7.27 -15.68
CA LYS A 400 -4.93 -7.73 -16.97
C LYS A 400 -5.75 -7.15 -18.14
N ILE A 401 -6.26 -5.93 -17.97
CA ILE A 401 -7.08 -5.22 -18.94
C ILE A 401 -6.46 -3.85 -19.17
N SER A 402 -6.21 -3.50 -20.44
CA SER A 402 -5.74 -2.17 -20.83
C SER A 402 -6.80 -1.10 -20.57
N PRO A 403 -6.42 0.16 -20.36
CA PRO A 403 -7.35 1.29 -20.41
C PRO A 403 -8.02 1.45 -21.78
N GLU A 404 -9.11 2.17 -21.81
CA GLU A 404 -9.79 2.57 -23.06
C GLU A 404 -9.03 3.69 -23.78
N ASN A 405 -8.40 4.57 -23.00
CA ASN A 405 -7.56 5.65 -23.52
C ASN A 405 -6.21 5.12 -24.00
N SER A 406 -5.48 5.97 -24.75
CA SER A 406 -4.13 5.66 -25.23
C SER A 406 -3.25 5.03 -24.14
N TYR A 407 -2.77 3.82 -24.40
CA TYR A 407 -1.97 3.03 -23.47
C TYR A 407 -0.80 2.34 -24.20
N PRO A 408 0.45 2.51 -23.73
CA PRO A 408 1.60 1.85 -24.31
C PRO A 408 1.70 0.40 -23.81
N LEU A 409 1.12 -0.53 -24.55
CA LEU A 409 1.14 -1.95 -24.25
C LEU A 409 2.47 -2.55 -24.68
N ARG A 410 3.19 -3.19 -23.75
CA ARG A 410 4.42 -3.93 -24.05
C ARG A 410 4.06 -5.35 -24.53
N VAL A 411 4.59 -5.72 -25.68
CA VAL A 411 4.44 -7.05 -26.26
C VAL A 411 5.82 -7.65 -26.54
N PRO A 412 5.98 -8.98 -26.61
CA PRO A 412 7.24 -9.59 -26.97
C PRO A 412 7.77 -9.08 -28.31
N ALA A 413 9.08 -9.04 -28.49
CA ALA A 413 9.73 -8.61 -29.73
C ALA A 413 9.13 -9.32 -30.94
N TYR A 414 9.02 -8.60 -32.07
CA TYR A 414 8.43 -9.03 -33.34
C TYR A 414 6.93 -9.35 -33.31
N LYS A 415 6.19 -8.88 -32.27
CA LYS A 415 4.74 -9.11 -32.16
C LYS A 415 3.89 -7.86 -32.34
N SER A 416 4.49 -6.68 -32.44
CA SER A 416 3.79 -5.39 -32.56
C SER A 416 2.93 -5.31 -33.82
N SER A 417 3.49 -5.63 -34.98
CA SER A 417 2.77 -5.60 -36.27
C SER A 417 1.60 -6.59 -36.31
N ILE A 418 1.79 -7.78 -35.75
CA ILE A 418 0.72 -8.79 -35.65
C ILE A 418 -0.41 -8.26 -34.76
N LEU A 419 -0.07 -7.63 -33.61
CA LEU A 419 -1.09 -7.05 -32.74
C LEU A 419 -1.89 -5.96 -33.44
N LEU A 420 -1.22 -5.03 -34.13
CA LEU A 420 -1.89 -3.93 -34.84
C LEU A 420 -2.89 -4.44 -35.88
N THR A 421 -2.53 -5.46 -36.67
CA THR A 421 -3.42 -6.05 -37.67
C THR A 421 -4.60 -6.83 -37.06
N GLN A 422 -4.49 -7.30 -35.86
CA GLN A 422 -5.53 -8.10 -35.17
C GLN A 422 -6.33 -7.30 -34.14
N LEU A 423 -5.92 -6.08 -33.80
CA LEU A 423 -6.48 -5.29 -32.71
C LEU A 423 -8.00 -5.10 -32.82
N ASP A 424 -8.49 -4.84 -34.05
CA ASP A 424 -9.92 -4.61 -34.29
C ASP A 424 -10.77 -5.86 -34.02
N LYS A 425 -10.19 -7.04 -34.20
CA LYS A 425 -10.86 -8.33 -33.99
C LYS A 425 -10.88 -8.75 -32.51
N ILE A 426 -10.05 -8.13 -31.68
CA ILE A 426 -10.02 -8.45 -30.24
C ILE A 426 -11.26 -7.84 -29.56
N PRO A 427 -12.04 -8.62 -28.79
CA PRO A 427 -13.23 -8.11 -28.15
C PRO A 427 -12.89 -7.08 -27.07
N VAL A 428 -13.73 -6.06 -26.92
CA VAL A 428 -13.67 -5.10 -25.82
C VAL A 428 -13.96 -5.83 -24.50
N SER A 429 -13.11 -5.61 -23.51
CA SER A 429 -13.21 -6.24 -22.20
C SER A 429 -13.57 -5.24 -21.11
N THR A 430 -14.47 -5.60 -20.24
CA THR A 430 -14.81 -4.78 -19.06
C THR A 430 -14.18 -5.34 -17.79
N PRO A 431 -13.63 -4.48 -16.92
CA PRO A 431 -13.09 -4.94 -15.66
C PRO A 431 -14.18 -5.56 -14.80
N PRO A 432 -13.85 -6.61 -14.01
CA PRO A 432 -14.82 -7.26 -13.16
C PRO A 432 -15.44 -6.25 -12.21
N GLN A 433 -16.78 -6.26 -12.10
CA GLN A 433 -17.46 -5.44 -11.12
C GLN A 433 -17.00 -5.83 -9.72
N ARG A 434 -16.73 -4.84 -8.87
CA ARG A 434 -16.39 -5.12 -7.47
C ARG A 434 -17.56 -5.87 -6.82
N ALA A 435 -17.28 -7.08 -6.35
CA ALA A 435 -18.28 -7.87 -5.63
C ALA A 435 -18.80 -7.14 -4.38
N TYR A 436 -17.96 -6.28 -3.81
CA TYR A 436 -18.26 -5.50 -2.60
C TYR A 436 -17.65 -4.11 -2.69
N VAL A 437 -18.32 -3.12 -2.09
CA VAL A 437 -17.72 -1.87 -1.61
C VAL A 437 -17.69 -1.88 -0.08
N TYR A 438 -16.80 -1.09 0.50
CA TYR A 438 -16.71 -0.98 1.95
C TYR A 438 -17.36 0.33 2.39
N HIS A 439 -18.20 0.26 3.41
CA HIS A 439 -18.85 1.41 4.02
C HIS A 439 -18.50 1.48 5.50
N ARG A 440 -18.01 2.63 5.96
CA ARG A 440 -17.78 2.90 7.38
C ARG A 440 -19.08 3.44 7.96
N VAL A 441 -19.65 2.75 8.96
CA VAL A 441 -20.90 3.15 9.61
C VAL A 441 -20.71 4.49 10.32
N ARG A 442 -21.54 5.47 10.02
CA ARG A 442 -21.60 6.78 10.69
C ARG A 442 -22.66 6.79 11.79
N SER A 443 -22.59 7.78 12.69
CA SER A 443 -23.60 7.95 13.74
C SER A 443 -24.99 8.11 13.12
N GLY A 444 -26.01 7.46 13.71
CA GLY A 444 -27.39 7.50 13.24
C GLY A 444 -27.73 6.60 12.05
N GLN A 445 -26.75 5.96 11.40
CA GLN A 445 -27.04 5.08 10.27
C GLN A 445 -27.54 3.70 10.71
N THR A 446 -28.50 3.18 9.93
CA THR A 446 -29.03 1.82 10.06
C THR A 446 -28.65 0.98 8.84
N LEU A 447 -28.70 -0.36 8.99
CA LEU A 447 -28.51 -1.24 7.83
C LEU A 447 -29.53 -1.00 6.71
N SER A 448 -30.73 -0.53 7.05
CA SER A 448 -31.79 -0.21 6.08
C SER A 448 -31.41 1.00 5.24
N LEU A 449 -30.92 2.08 5.86
CA LEU A 449 -30.45 3.27 5.18
C LEU A 449 -29.24 2.95 4.29
N ILE A 450 -28.27 2.18 4.83
CA ILE A 450 -27.09 1.74 4.06
C ILE A 450 -27.50 0.85 2.87
N ALA A 451 -28.47 -0.05 3.06
CA ALA A 451 -28.97 -0.90 2.00
C ALA A 451 -29.66 -0.09 0.88
N LYS A 452 -30.49 0.91 1.25
CA LYS A 452 -31.14 1.84 0.31
C LYS A 452 -30.07 2.60 -0.49
N ARG A 453 -29.10 3.21 0.18
CA ARG A 453 -27.99 3.96 -0.44
C ARG A 453 -27.22 3.16 -1.49
N TYR A 454 -26.89 1.92 -1.20
CA TYR A 454 -26.11 1.07 -2.09
C TYR A 454 -26.96 0.18 -3.01
N ARG A 455 -28.28 0.41 -3.08
CA ARG A 455 -29.22 -0.35 -3.91
C ARG A 455 -29.08 -1.87 -3.72
N THR A 456 -28.93 -2.30 -2.46
CA THR A 456 -28.82 -3.71 -2.04
C THR A 456 -29.88 -4.00 -0.94
N SER A 457 -29.89 -5.22 -0.40
CA SER A 457 -30.80 -5.57 0.70
C SER A 457 -30.06 -5.69 2.03
N VAL A 458 -30.78 -5.39 3.13
CA VAL A 458 -30.29 -5.60 4.49
C VAL A 458 -29.78 -7.03 4.69
N SER A 459 -30.52 -8.02 4.18
CA SER A 459 -30.14 -9.44 4.26
C SER A 459 -28.84 -9.76 3.52
N MET A 460 -28.55 -9.08 2.41
CA MET A 460 -27.30 -9.22 1.68
C MET A 460 -26.14 -8.62 2.47
N ILE A 461 -26.30 -7.42 3.04
CA ILE A 461 -25.28 -6.80 3.90
C ILE A 461 -25.03 -7.68 5.12
N MET A 462 -26.07 -8.14 5.78
CA MET A 462 -25.96 -9.02 6.95
C MET A 462 -25.15 -10.29 6.63
N ARG A 463 -25.49 -10.98 5.54
CA ARG A 463 -24.76 -12.18 5.08
C ARG A 463 -23.30 -11.90 4.77
N ALA A 464 -23.01 -10.80 4.05
CA ALA A 464 -21.65 -10.44 3.68
C ALA A 464 -20.75 -10.11 4.89
N ASN A 465 -21.37 -9.70 6.02
CA ASN A 465 -20.68 -9.28 7.24
C ASN A 465 -20.86 -10.23 8.43
N ASN A 466 -21.49 -11.38 8.23
CA ASN A 466 -21.83 -12.34 9.28
C ASN A 466 -22.61 -11.69 10.45
N LEU A 467 -23.55 -10.77 10.12
CA LEU A 467 -24.42 -10.14 11.10
C LEU A 467 -25.67 -10.99 11.35
N HIS A 468 -26.07 -11.12 12.62
CA HIS A 468 -27.20 -11.92 13.03
C HIS A 468 -28.46 -11.12 13.29
N ARG A 469 -28.30 -9.84 13.63
CA ARG A 469 -29.40 -8.89 13.91
C ARG A 469 -29.19 -7.63 13.08
N SER A 470 -30.24 -7.13 12.48
CA SER A 470 -30.20 -5.95 11.60
C SER A 470 -29.95 -4.63 12.35
N ASN A 471 -30.26 -4.60 13.65
CA ASN A 471 -30.10 -3.40 14.48
C ASN A 471 -28.77 -3.32 15.23
N TYR A 472 -27.84 -4.27 15.02
CA TYR A 472 -26.57 -4.29 15.76
C TYR A 472 -25.40 -3.90 14.86
N ILE A 473 -25.33 -2.61 14.53
CA ILE A 473 -24.16 -2.00 13.91
C ILE A 473 -23.65 -0.85 14.77
N VAL A 474 -22.33 -0.73 14.86
CA VAL A 474 -21.66 0.28 15.70
C VAL A 474 -21.01 1.31 14.78
N THR A 475 -21.12 2.58 15.13
CA THR A 475 -20.42 3.69 14.46
C THR A 475 -18.91 3.37 14.33
N GLY A 476 -18.33 3.66 13.18
CA GLY A 476 -16.94 3.36 12.86
C GLY A 476 -16.70 1.95 12.29
N ARG A 477 -17.68 1.04 12.39
CA ARG A 477 -17.56 -0.31 11.84
C ARG A 477 -17.51 -0.29 10.31
N LEU A 478 -16.55 -1.01 9.72
CA LEU A 478 -16.42 -1.17 8.27
C LEU A 478 -17.29 -2.35 7.81
N LEU A 479 -18.29 -2.08 6.97
CA LEU A 479 -19.19 -3.08 6.40
C LEU A 479 -18.82 -3.39 4.94
N LYS A 480 -18.86 -4.67 4.58
CA LYS A 480 -18.82 -5.11 3.17
C LYS A 480 -20.22 -5.00 2.60
N ILE A 481 -20.38 -4.18 1.58
CA ILE A 481 -21.67 -3.97 0.91
C ILE A 481 -21.65 -4.69 -0.43
N PRO A 482 -22.46 -5.74 -0.64
CA PRO A 482 -22.55 -6.43 -1.92
C PRO A 482 -23.08 -5.51 -3.03
N GLN A 483 -22.43 -5.48 -4.17
CA GLN A 483 -22.85 -4.70 -5.34
C GLN A 483 -23.94 -5.41 -6.13
N ARG A 484 -24.71 -4.64 -6.93
CA ARG A 484 -25.78 -5.16 -7.81
C ARG A 484 -25.20 -6.22 -8.77
N GLY A 485 -25.85 -7.38 -8.87
CA GLY A 485 -25.33 -8.51 -9.67
C GLY A 485 -24.45 -9.50 -8.91
N TYR A 486 -24.04 -9.18 -7.68
CA TYR A 486 -23.32 -10.13 -6.83
C TYR A 486 -24.23 -11.31 -6.46
N ARG A 487 -23.91 -12.50 -6.98
CA ARG A 487 -24.48 -13.77 -6.48
C ARG A 487 -23.62 -14.26 -5.33
N TYR A 488 -24.15 -14.24 -4.12
CA TYR A 488 -23.50 -14.88 -2.97
C TYR A 488 -23.28 -16.36 -3.29
N LYS A 489 -22.03 -16.73 -3.53
CA LYS A 489 -21.64 -18.16 -3.49
C LYS A 489 -21.25 -18.44 -2.04
N PRO A 490 -22.02 -19.25 -1.31
CA PRO A 490 -21.56 -19.69 0.00
C PRO A 490 -20.20 -20.37 -0.18
N PRO A 491 -19.26 -20.19 0.77
CA PRO A 491 -18.00 -20.89 0.69
C PRO A 491 -18.32 -22.38 0.52
N LYS A 492 -17.74 -23.01 -0.52
CA LYS A 492 -17.80 -24.47 -0.66
C LYS A 492 -17.20 -25.04 0.62
N VAL A 493 -18.04 -25.54 1.49
CA VAL A 493 -17.58 -26.38 2.60
C VAL A 493 -16.93 -27.57 1.91
N GLN A 494 -15.60 -27.63 1.92
CA GLN A 494 -14.90 -28.86 1.55
C GLN A 494 -15.33 -29.89 2.60
N MET A 495 -16.26 -30.71 2.23
CA MET A 495 -16.63 -31.87 3.01
C MET A 495 -15.38 -32.75 3.13
N PRO A 496 -15.00 -33.18 4.32
CA PRO A 496 -13.94 -34.15 4.44
C PRO A 496 -14.32 -35.38 3.61
N LYS A 497 -13.44 -35.81 2.73
CA LYS A 497 -13.65 -36.92 1.78
C LYS A 497 -13.82 -38.32 2.44
N TYR A 498 -13.77 -38.38 3.78
CA TYR A 498 -13.75 -39.63 4.53
C TYR A 498 -14.65 -39.54 5.77
N GLY A 499 -15.56 -40.50 5.92
CA GLY A 499 -16.35 -40.75 7.11
C GLY A 499 -17.84 -40.96 6.84
N ARG A 500 -18.43 -41.90 7.55
CA ARG A 500 -19.89 -42.15 7.58
C ARG A 500 -20.55 -40.94 8.29
N SER A 501 -21.60 -40.40 7.71
CA SER A 501 -22.43 -39.39 8.37
C SER A 501 -23.31 -40.03 9.42
N VAL A 502 -23.25 -39.58 10.67
CA VAL A 502 -24.05 -40.05 11.79
C VAL A 502 -24.82 -38.85 12.38
N VAL A 503 -26.07 -39.10 12.76
CA VAL A 503 -26.90 -38.12 13.45
C VAL A 503 -26.83 -38.37 14.96
N HIS A 504 -26.33 -37.39 15.72
CA HIS A 504 -26.26 -37.44 17.19
C HIS A 504 -27.28 -36.54 17.83
N LYS A 505 -28.11 -37.08 18.73
CA LYS A 505 -29.03 -36.29 19.56
C LYS A 505 -28.37 -35.96 20.88
N VAL A 506 -28.18 -34.67 21.15
CA VAL A 506 -27.49 -34.14 22.35
C VAL A 506 -28.19 -34.58 23.63
N LYS A 507 -27.44 -35.21 24.54
CA LYS A 507 -27.87 -35.69 25.86
C LYS A 507 -27.39 -34.75 26.97
N LYS A 508 -27.93 -34.94 28.19
CA LYS A 508 -27.45 -34.24 29.39
C LYS A 508 -25.96 -34.60 29.61
N GLY A 509 -25.08 -33.59 29.73
CA GLY A 509 -23.62 -33.75 29.89
C GLY A 509 -22.82 -33.78 28.59
N ASP A 510 -23.48 -33.77 27.40
CA ASP A 510 -22.78 -33.62 26.13
C ASP A 510 -22.24 -32.19 25.95
N SER A 511 -21.02 -32.15 25.44
CA SER A 511 -20.39 -30.94 24.92
C SER A 511 -19.87 -31.19 23.51
N LEU A 512 -19.64 -30.16 22.73
CA LEU A 512 -19.04 -30.33 21.39
C LEU A 512 -17.74 -31.15 21.46
N TRP A 513 -16.99 -30.99 22.54
CA TRP A 513 -15.75 -31.71 22.76
C TRP A 513 -15.98 -33.19 23.06
N THR A 514 -16.90 -33.56 23.97
CA THR A 514 -17.21 -34.96 24.29
C THR A 514 -17.77 -35.67 23.09
N ILE A 515 -18.60 -35.00 22.29
CA ILE A 515 -19.17 -35.52 21.04
C ILE A 515 -18.05 -35.67 20.00
N ALA A 516 -17.19 -34.67 19.81
CA ALA A 516 -16.06 -34.74 18.88
C ALA A 516 -15.12 -35.92 19.19
N LYS A 517 -14.80 -36.12 20.48
CA LYS A 517 -14.00 -37.24 20.95
C LYS A 517 -14.68 -38.61 20.66
N ARG A 518 -15.97 -38.70 20.91
CA ARG A 518 -16.76 -39.96 20.69
C ARG A 518 -16.75 -40.37 19.23
N TYR A 519 -16.82 -39.41 18.31
CA TYR A 519 -16.90 -39.68 16.87
C TYR A 519 -15.57 -39.49 16.13
N GLY A 520 -14.45 -39.32 16.85
CA GLY A 520 -13.11 -39.18 16.27
C GLY A 520 -12.97 -37.95 15.35
N THR A 521 -13.75 -36.88 15.59
CA THR A 521 -13.76 -35.67 14.80
C THR A 521 -13.33 -34.45 15.64
N THR A 522 -13.42 -33.26 15.11
CA THR A 522 -13.09 -32.01 15.83
C THR A 522 -14.34 -31.19 16.13
N THR A 523 -14.30 -30.43 17.23
CA THR A 523 -15.39 -29.50 17.59
C THR A 523 -15.68 -28.53 16.44
N LYS A 524 -14.64 -28.07 15.73
CA LYS A 524 -14.74 -27.17 14.59
C LYS A 524 -15.46 -27.80 13.38
N ASN A 525 -15.23 -29.09 13.14
CA ASN A 525 -15.95 -29.84 12.10
C ASN A 525 -17.43 -29.98 12.44
N ILE A 526 -17.75 -30.31 13.70
CA ILE A 526 -19.15 -30.40 14.15
C ILE A 526 -19.84 -29.04 14.05
N GLN A 527 -19.18 -27.95 14.48
CA GLN A 527 -19.72 -26.60 14.38
C GLN A 527 -19.98 -26.19 12.93
N LYS A 528 -18.99 -26.42 12.03
CA LYS A 528 -19.12 -26.10 10.59
C LYS A 528 -20.26 -26.86 9.94
N LEU A 529 -20.34 -28.17 10.20
CA LEU A 529 -21.32 -29.05 9.57
C LEU A 529 -22.76 -28.71 9.99
N ASN A 530 -22.91 -28.32 11.27
CA ASN A 530 -24.22 -27.98 11.85
C ASN A 530 -24.50 -26.49 11.92
N HIS A 531 -23.68 -25.66 11.28
CA HIS A 531 -23.78 -24.20 11.29
C HIS A 531 -23.87 -23.59 12.70
N LEU A 532 -23.21 -24.23 13.69
CA LEU A 532 -23.22 -23.77 15.06
C LEU A 532 -22.26 -22.58 15.23
N ARG A 533 -22.78 -21.53 15.85
CA ARG A 533 -22.06 -20.26 16.07
C ARG A 533 -21.45 -20.15 17.46
N THR A 534 -21.93 -20.97 18.37
CA THR A 534 -21.47 -21.06 19.76
C THR A 534 -21.15 -22.50 20.11
N THR A 535 -20.44 -22.72 21.19
CA THR A 535 -20.17 -24.04 21.74
C THR A 535 -21.31 -24.57 22.60
N LYS A 536 -22.35 -23.76 22.88
CA LYS A 536 -23.51 -24.15 23.68
C LYS A 536 -24.40 -25.08 22.89
N LEU A 537 -24.70 -26.23 23.47
CA LEU A 537 -25.64 -27.22 22.94
C LEU A 537 -26.88 -27.28 23.81
N HIS A 538 -28.01 -27.58 23.19
CA HIS A 538 -29.28 -27.82 23.92
C HIS A 538 -29.59 -29.29 23.97
N LYS A 539 -30.06 -29.78 25.12
CA LYS A 539 -30.56 -31.16 25.26
C LYS A 539 -31.65 -31.43 24.21
N GLY A 540 -31.50 -32.54 23.48
CA GLY A 540 -32.42 -32.89 22.39
C GLY A 540 -32.03 -32.31 21.02
N GLN A 541 -31.05 -31.40 20.93
CA GLN A 541 -30.55 -30.85 19.67
C GLN A 541 -29.95 -31.99 18.81
N THR A 542 -30.23 -31.97 17.52
CA THR A 542 -29.72 -32.95 16.56
C THR A 542 -28.50 -32.38 15.86
N LEU A 543 -27.41 -33.15 15.83
CA LEU A 543 -26.16 -32.79 15.19
C LEU A 543 -25.81 -33.83 14.14
N THR A 544 -25.49 -33.39 12.94
CA THR A 544 -24.87 -34.24 11.91
C THR A 544 -23.35 -34.26 12.15
N ILE A 545 -22.77 -35.43 12.22
CA ILE A 545 -21.36 -35.65 12.54
C ILE A 545 -20.77 -36.59 11.50
N PHE A 546 -19.58 -36.25 10.96
CA PHE A 546 -18.79 -37.22 10.20
C PHE A 546 -17.83 -37.89 11.15
N GLU A 547 -17.88 -39.24 11.17
CA GLU A 547 -16.89 -40.04 11.87
C GLU A 547 -15.52 -39.80 11.24
N GLY A 548 -14.58 -39.30 12.05
CA GLY A 548 -13.18 -39.12 11.65
C GLY A 548 -12.41 -40.43 11.77
N LYS A 549 -11.16 -40.43 11.28
CA LYS A 549 -10.21 -41.51 11.59
C LYS A 549 -10.04 -41.60 13.12
N PRO A 550 -9.88 -42.77 13.71
CA PRO A 550 -9.59 -42.91 15.13
C PRO A 550 -8.37 -42.10 15.50
N ALA A 551 -8.37 -41.54 16.73
CA ALA A 551 -7.27 -40.74 17.26
C ALA A 551 -5.92 -41.46 17.03
N PRO A 552 -4.86 -40.75 16.70
CA PRO A 552 -3.54 -41.34 16.54
C PRO A 552 -3.16 -42.13 17.80
N PRO A 553 -2.41 -43.22 17.66
CA PRO A 553 -2.03 -44.08 18.81
C PRO A 553 -1.30 -43.23 19.84
N LYS A 554 -1.50 -43.59 21.13
CA LYS A 554 -0.75 -43.01 22.25
C LYS A 554 0.73 -43.04 21.89
N VAL A 555 1.34 -41.86 21.83
CA VAL A 555 2.80 -41.75 21.69
C VAL A 555 3.35 -42.19 23.06
N GLU A 556 4.02 -43.32 23.11
CA GLU A 556 4.69 -43.82 24.32
C GLU A 556 5.75 -42.78 24.75
N GLY A 557 5.72 -42.38 26.03
CA GLY A 557 6.67 -41.46 26.61
C GLY A 557 6.12 -40.06 26.91
N LEU A 558 4.88 -39.71 26.56
CA LEU A 558 4.26 -38.44 26.93
C LEU A 558 3.34 -38.60 28.15
N GLY A 559 3.48 -37.70 29.13
CA GLY A 559 2.55 -37.56 30.22
C GLY A 559 1.18 -37.04 29.76
N THR A 560 0.16 -37.28 30.57
CA THR A 560 -1.16 -36.67 30.35
C THR A 560 -1.56 -35.79 31.53
N TYR A 561 -2.19 -34.66 31.26
CA TYR A 561 -2.71 -33.77 32.25
C TYR A 561 -4.20 -33.50 32.03
N GLN A 562 -4.99 -33.56 33.09
CA GLN A 562 -6.41 -33.22 33.02
C GLN A 562 -6.61 -31.74 33.34
N VAL A 563 -7.15 -31.00 32.37
CA VAL A 563 -7.39 -29.55 32.48
C VAL A 563 -8.32 -29.25 33.64
N LYS A 564 -7.93 -28.37 34.52
CA LYS A 564 -8.72 -27.89 35.69
C LYS A 564 -9.40 -26.55 35.36
N SER A 565 -10.37 -26.15 36.19
CA SER A 565 -10.99 -24.83 36.07
C SER A 565 -9.94 -23.74 36.27
N GLY A 566 -9.89 -22.74 35.38
CA GLY A 566 -8.90 -21.66 35.38
C GLY A 566 -7.61 -21.96 34.62
N ASP A 567 -7.43 -23.19 34.09
CA ASP A 567 -6.27 -23.50 33.26
C ASP A 567 -6.36 -22.88 31.85
N SER A 568 -5.22 -22.47 31.34
CA SER A 568 -5.04 -22.09 29.94
C SER A 568 -3.89 -22.88 29.30
N PRO A 569 -3.83 -22.97 27.97
CA PRO A 569 -2.71 -23.64 27.29
C PRO A 569 -1.34 -23.11 27.74
N PHE A 570 -1.26 -21.79 27.99
CA PHE A 570 -0.05 -21.15 28.47
C PHE A 570 0.32 -21.57 29.91
N LEU A 571 -0.66 -21.58 30.81
CA LEU A 571 -0.43 -21.96 32.23
C LEU A 571 -0.04 -23.41 32.35
N ILE A 572 -0.68 -24.32 31.60
CA ILE A 572 -0.32 -25.74 31.60
C ILE A 572 1.09 -25.94 31.04
N ALA A 573 1.40 -25.33 29.90
CA ALA A 573 2.73 -25.41 29.32
C ALA A 573 3.81 -24.90 30.28
N LYS A 574 3.56 -23.74 30.94
CA LYS A 574 4.48 -23.17 31.93
C LYS A 574 4.66 -24.10 33.16
N ARG A 575 3.57 -24.68 33.67
CA ARG A 575 3.60 -25.58 34.84
C ARG A 575 4.41 -26.86 34.58
N HIS A 576 4.37 -27.33 33.32
CA HIS A 576 5.09 -28.54 32.92
C HIS A 576 6.39 -28.22 32.15
N ASN A 577 6.92 -27.01 32.33
CA ASN A 577 8.20 -26.56 31.77
C ASN A 577 8.34 -26.73 30.25
N MET A 578 7.21 -26.62 29.53
CA MET A 578 7.12 -26.75 28.09
C MET A 578 7.00 -25.39 27.40
N LYS A 579 7.52 -25.30 26.18
CA LYS A 579 7.22 -24.14 25.31
C LYS A 579 5.76 -24.21 24.85
N LEU A 580 4.99 -23.11 24.97
CA LEU A 580 3.60 -23.05 24.53
C LEU A 580 3.40 -23.60 23.09
N LYS A 581 4.31 -23.26 22.17
CA LYS A 581 4.26 -23.74 20.78
C LYS A 581 4.33 -25.29 20.71
N ARG A 582 5.13 -25.91 21.58
CA ARG A 582 5.28 -27.36 21.66
C ARG A 582 4.03 -28.01 22.27
N PHE A 583 3.49 -27.43 23.34
CA PHE A 583 2.23 -27.88 23.95
C PHE A 583 1.06 -27.83 22.94
N LEU A 584 0.92 -26.70 22.21
CA LEU A 584 -0.11 -26.54 21.20
C LEU A 584 0.05 -27.58 20.08
N PHE A 585 1.27 -27.84 19.63
CA PHE A 585 1.58 -28.83 18.61
C PHE A 585 1.20 -30.26 19.04
N LEU A 586 1.64 -30.67 20.25
CA LEU A 586 1.34 -32.00 20.79
C LEU A 586 -0.16 -32.26 20.95
N ASN A 587 -0.89 -31.22 21.31
CA ASN A 587 -2.32 -31.30 21.53
C ASN A 587 -3.16 -30.91 20.29
N GLN A 588 -2.53 -30.66 19.14
CA GLN A 588 -3.17 -30.23 17.90
C GLN A 588 -4.08 -29.00 18.09
N LEU A 589 -3.64 -28.09 18.96
CA LEU A 589 -4.32 -26.84 19.30
C LEU A 589 -3.74 -25.67 18.51
N TRP A 590 -4.60 -24.76 18.09
CA TRP A 590 -4.20 -23.45 17.58
C TRP A 590 -4.09 -22.45 18.75
N PRO A 591 -3.33 -21.34 18.60
CA PRO A 591 -3.22 -20.32 19.66
C PRO A 591 -4.57 -19.72 20.09
N SER A 592 -5.59 -19.80 19.23
CA SER A 592 -6.95 -19.32 19.47
C SER A 592 -7.90 -20.37 20.03
N ASP A 593 -7.47 -21.62 20.18
CA ASP A 593 -8.33 -22.69 20.67
C ASP A 593 -8.45 -22.62 22.21
N THR A 594 -9.67 -22.86 22.68
CA THR A 594 -9.99 -22.89 24.10
C THR A 594 -9.95 -24.34 24.60
N ILE A 595 -9.28 -24.57 25.72
CA ILE A 595 -9.32 -25.84 26.46
C ILE A 595 -10.39 -25.78 27.55
N TYR A 596 -10.90 -26.92 27.94
CA TYR A 596 -12.03 -27.01 28.91
C TYR A 596 -11.68 -27.87 30.10
N PRO A 597 -12.20 -27.57 31.30
CA PRO A 597 -12.04 -28.44 32.46
C PRO A 597 -12.48 -29.86 32.16
N GLY A 598 -11.68 -30.85 32.60
CA GLY A 598 -11.87 -32.27 32.31
C GLY A 598 -11.28 -32.73 30.96
N GLN A 599 -10.78 -31.83 30.13
CA GLN A 599 -10.05 -32.20 28.92
C GLN A 599 -8.70 -32.80 29.27
N THR A 600 -8.35 -33.93 28.69
CA THR A 600 -7.02 -34.51 28.82
C THR A 600 -6.10 -33.94 27.73
N VAL A 601 -4.96 -33.40 28.12
CA VAL A 601 -3.94 -32.87 27.23
C VAL A 601 -2.61 -33.58 27.44
N TYR A 602 -1.82 -33.69 26.37
CA TYR A 602 -0.48 -34.29 26.44
C TYR A 602 0.53 -33.27 26.94
N ILE A 603 1.42 -33.72 27.81
CA ILE A 603 2.53 -32.96 28.39
C ILE A 603 3.82 -33.77 28.25
N GLU A 604 4.96 -33.06 28.16
CA GLU A 604 6.31 -33.63 28.19
C GLU A 604 6.89 -33.59 29.57
#